data_f3497daa0b5bb83925f647d00205d88f
#
_entry.id   f3497daa0b5bb83925f647d00205d88f
#
_cell.length_a   1.000
_cell.length_b   1.000
_cell.length_c   1.000
_cell.angle_alpha   90.00
_cell.angle_beta   90.00
_cell.angle_gamma   90.00
#
_symmetry.space_group_name_H-M   'P 1'
#
loop_
_entity.id
_entity.type
_entity.pdbx_description
1 polymer ?
#
loop_
_entity_poly.entity_id
_entity_poly.type
_entity_poly.pdbx_seq_one_letter_code
_entity_poly.pdbx_strand_id
1 'polypeptide(L)'
;MSPISRRTALRQSALALWAAAPFAALAQASGPIKLALIESTSGPFANTGEAVYRNIAWAVERVNGRGGVATSSGQRPLVLERYDNKGQVEESLSALRAAIDSGARVILQGNSSAVAAALIDAVNKHNQRDPQRQVLFLNYSAGDPAFTNDACSYWHFRFDAHSDMRITALMQVIKEDAELKRIYLIGQDYSFGHAVLREGKRQLAGQRPDVAVVGEELHPVGRVKDFLPYATKIKASGAQAVLTGNWGNDLTLLVKAARDVGFEGRFYTFYGNALGAPAAIGDAGIGKVVAVADWLPNVPTPESAAFYKSFRERFPKPQDDYVHMRMQLLVEALAQAIGRAKSVEPRAVAAQLERADVTLAGQRGQMRPEDHQFQQTLVVGVMDKQGAPGVPFDVEGSGYGFRVVRQISAAQAAMPTTCKMVRPG
;
A
#
# COMPACT_ATOMS: atom_id res chain seq x y z
N MET A 1 92.30 22.71 18.73
CA MET A 1 91.47 21.78 18.10
C MET A 1 90.69 20.99 19.20
N SER A 2 89.54 21.44 19.56
CA SER A 2 88.73 20.83 20.64
C SER A 2 87.45 20.23 20.06
N PRO A 3 86.99 19.03 20.48
CA PRO A 3 85.87 18.37 19.91
C PRO A 3 84.52 18.90 20.46
N ILE A 4 83.60 19.18 19.57
CA ILE A 4 82.25 19.62 19.84
C ILE A 4 81.40 18.44 20.38
N SER A 5 80.81 18.69 21.52
CA SER A 5 79.97 17.75 22.32
C SER A 5 78.66 17.36 21.62
N ARG A 6 78.41 16.05 21.59
CA ARG A 6 77.16 15.38 21.11
C ARG A 6 75.96 15.45 22.09
N ARG A 7 75.57 16.61 22.59
CA ARG A 7 74.49 16.69 23.60
C ARG A 7 73.37 17.71 23.35
N THR A 8 73.15 18.16 22.09
CA THR A 8 72.10 19.18 21.84
C THR A 8 71.13 18.84 20.70
N ALA A 9 70.96 17.56 20.35
CA ALA A 9 70.11 17.13 19.25
C ALA A 9 68.93 16.21 19.68
N LEU A 10 68.48 16.27 20.94
CA LEU A 10 67.38 15.35 21.46
C LEU A 10 66.34 16.09 22.27
N ARG A 11 65.91 17.27 21.87
CA ARG A 11 64.82 18.00 22.53
C ARG A 11 63.86 18.76 21.60
N GLN A 12 63.70 18.37 20.35
CA GLN A 12 62.67 18.99 19.46
C GLN A 12 61.89 18.00 18.58
N SER A 13 61.53 16.82 19.11
CA SER A 13 60.74 15.83 18.36
C SER A 13 59.59 15.23 19.21
N ALA A 14 58.91 16.04 20.01
CA ALA A 14 57.81 15.55 20.85
C ALA A 14 56.60 16.49 20.93
N LEU A 15 56.21 17.14 19.81
CA LEU A 15 55.00 18.01 19.81
C LEU A 15 54.35 18.08 18.44
N ALA A 16 54.18 16.93 17.74
CA ALA A 16 53.41 16.86 16.49
C ALA A 16 52.65 15.54 16.30
N LEU A 17 51.96 15.04 17.32
CA LEU A 17 51.19 13.80 17.26
C LEU A 17 49.89 13.86 18.07
N TRP A 18 49.21 15.02 18.05
CA TRP A 18 47.87 15.11 18.67
C TRP A 18 46.95 16.07 17.89
N ALA A 19 46.68 15.78 16.60
CA ALA A 19 45.62 16.45 15.85
C ALA A 19 45.15 15.63 14.64
N ALA A 20 45.06 14.31 14.76
CA ALA A 20 44.52 13.45 13.67
C ALA A 20 43.60 12.37 14.20
N ALA A 21 42.58 12.74 14.93
CA ALA A 21 41.35 11.96 15.12
C ALA A 21 40.33 12.89 15.83
N PRO A 22 39.28 13.31 15.16
CA PRO A 22 38.11 12.54 14.85
C PRO A 22 37.44 12.97 13.53
N PHE A 23 38.04 12.74 12.39
CA PHE A 23 37.36 12.96 11.10
C PHE A 23 36.82 11.67 10.44
N ALA A 24 37.12 10.51 10.99
CA ALA A 24 36.66 9.23 10.42
C ALA A 24 35.23 8.85 10.80
N ALA A 25 34.63 9.48 11.80
CA ALA A 25 33.25 9.16 12.23
C ALA A 25 32.15 9.91 11.46
N LEU A 26 32.46 10.92 10.68
CA LEU A 26 31.51 11.72 9.90
C LEU A 26 31.33 11.25 8.45
N ALA A 27 32.13 10.33 7.96
CA ALA A 27 32.09 9.85 6.57
C ALA A 27 31.06 8.77 6.33
N GLN A 28 30.40 8.22 7.35
CA GLN A 28 29.41 7.13 7.22
C GLN A 28 27.98 7.62 7.00
N ALA A 29 27.72 8.93 7.01
CA ALA A 29 26.39 9.54 6.89
C ALA A 29 25.98 9.97 5.47
N SER A 30 26.82 9.80 4.45
CA SER A 30 26.59 10.36 3.10
C SER A 30 26.03 9.39 2.05
N GLY A 31 25.82 8.11 2.38
CA GLY A 31 25.29 7.11 1.46
C GLY A 31 23.78 7.27 1.20
N PRO A 32 23.22 6.56 0.19
CA PRO A 32 21.80 6.60 -0.12
C PRO A 32 20.95 6.11 1.07
N ILE A 33 19.68 6.55 1.11
CA ILE A 33 18.70 6.07 2.09
C ILE A 33 18.03 4.83 1.51
N LYS A 34 18.24 3.69 2.14
CA LYS A 34 17.76 2.39 1.68
C LYS A 34 16.31 2.15 2.12
N LEU A 35 15.45 1.84 1.16
CA LEU A 35 14.09 1.37 1.33
C LEU A 35 14.05 -0.10 0.91
N ALA A 36 13.66 -1.00 1.79
CA ALA A 36 13.56 -2.42 1.50
C ALA A 36 12.11 -2.80 1.15
N LEU A 37 11.85 -3.13 -0.10
CA LEU A 37 10.57 -3.66 -0.56
C LEU A 37 10.57 -5.18 -0.46
N ILE A 38 9.79 -5.71 0.49
CA ILE A 38 9.56 -7.14 0.68
C ILE A 38 8.25 -7.50 -0.04
N GLU A 39 8.33 -8.08 -1.24
CA GLU A 39 7.16 -8.32 -2.06
C GLU A 39 7.32 -9.58 -2.91
N SER A 40 6.20 -10.15 -3.37
CA SER A 40 6.19 -11.32 -4.24
C SER A 40 6.61 -10.93 -5.65
N THR A 41 7.85 -11.18 -6.01
CA THR A 41 8.34 -11.00 -7.39
C THR A 41 8.40 -12.31 -8.16
N SER A 42 8.04 -13.41 -7.50
CA SER A 42 7.84 -14.73 -8.08
C SER A 42 6.56 -15.39 -7.55
N GLY A 43 6.13 -16.51 -8.18
CA GLY A 43 4.93 -17.24 -7.77
C GLY A 43 3.60 -16.61 -8.21
N PRO A 44 2.48 -16.99 -7.56
CA PRO A 44 1.12 -16.61 -8.01
C PRO A 44 0.82 -15.12 -8.02
N PHE A 45 1.57 -14.33 -7.26
CA PHE A 45 1.37 -12.89 -7.09
C PHE A 45 2.46 -12.03 -7.77
N ALA A 46 3.32 -12.63 -8.62
CA ALA A 46 4.44 -11.95 -9.24
C ALA A 46 4.01 -10.69 -10.02
N ASN A 47 2.93 -10.77 -10.81
CA ASN A 47 2.43 -9.62 -11.57
C ASN A 47 2.03 -8.46 -10.66
N THR A 48 1.38 -8.75 -9.53
CA THR A 48 1.02 -7.74 -8.54
C THR A 48 2.27 -7.14 -7.89
N GLY A 49 3.25 -7.97 -7.55
CA GLY A 49 4.53 -7.52 -6.97
C GLY A 49 5.33 -6.63 -7.93
N GLU A 50 5.35 -6.94 -9.21
CA GLU A 50 5.99 -6.10 -10.24
C GLU A 50 5.27 -4.75 -10.39
N ALA A 51 3.94 -4.73 -10.36
CA ALA A 51 3.16 -3.50 -10.41
C ALA A 51 3.43 -2.61 -9.18
N VAL A 52 3.54 -3.20 -7.99
CA VAL A 52 3.96 -2.51 -6.76
C VAL A 52 5.35 -1.92 -6.91
N TYR A 53 6.31 -2.73 -7.37
CA TYR A 53 7.68 -2.26 -7.57
C TYR A 53 7.73 -1.05 -8.51
N ARG A 54 7.06 -1.10 -9.66
CA ARG A 54 7.01 0.03 -10.61
C ARG A 54 6.47 1.30 -9.96
N ASN A 55 5.39 1.18 -9.20
CA ASN A 55 4.80 2.32 -8.51
C ASN A 55 5.75 2.97 -7.51
N ILE A 56 6.37 2.18 -6.64
CA ILE A 56 7.28 2.68 -5.61
C ILE A 56 8.57 3.20 -6.24
N ALA A 57 9.11 2.50 -7.24
CA ALA A 57 10.30 2.92 -7.97
C ALA A 57 10.07 4.30 -8.66
N TRP A 58 8.91 4.49 -9.31
CA TRP A 58 8.59 5.78 -9.90
C TRP A 58 8.42 6.89 -8.87
N ALA A 59 7.82 6.62 -7.73
CA ALA A 59 7.75 7.58 -6.63
C ALA A 59 9.14 7.96 -6.11
N VAL A 60 10.05 6.99 -5.97
CA VAL A 60 11.44 7.20 -5.60
C VAL A 60 12.17 8.03 -6.68
N GLU A 61 12.00 7.70 -7.97
CA GLU A 61 12.56 8.47 -9.09
C GLU A 61 12.11 9.94 -9.03
N ARG A 62 10.83 10.21 -8.75
CA ARG A 62 10.28 11.57 -8.64
C ARG A 62 10.90 12.35 -7.47
N VAL A 63 11.10 11.72 -6.31
CA VAL A 63 11.79 12.34 -5.17
C VAL A 63 13.25 12.63 -5.52
N ASN A 64 13.95 11.66 -6.10
CA ASN A 64 15.36 11.81 -6.48
C ASN A 64 15.55 12.85 -7.60
N GLY A 65 14.62 12.94 -8.56
CA GLY A 65 14.63 13.94 -9.62
C GLY A 65 14.51 15.39 -9.10
N ARG A 66 14.02 15.58 -7.87
CA ARG A 66 13.97 16.86 -7.17
C ARG A 66 15.19 17.10 -6.25
N GLY A 67 16.23 16.28 -6.36
CA GLY A 67 17.46 16.36 -5.56
C GLY A 67 17.51 15.42 -4.34
N GLY A 68 16.55 14.49 -4.20
CA GLY A 68 16.48 13.55 -3.08
C GLY A 68 15.91 14.18 -1.81
N VAL A 69 16.34 13.69 -0.65
CA VAL A 69 15.81 14.08 0.65
C VAL A 69 16.86 14.86 1.46
N ALA A 70 16.48 16.01 1.99
CA ALA A 70 17.35 16.86 2.80
C ALA A 70 17.52 16.26 4.21
N THR A 71 18.76 15.96 4.59
CA THR A 71 19.16 15.51 5.94
C THR A 71 20.17 16.47 6.57
N SER A 72 20.54 16.24 7.82
CA SER A 72 21.61 17.02 8.48
C SER A 72 22.97 16.89 7.77
N SER A 73 23.19 15.79 7.03
CA SER A 73 24.39 15.53 6.23
C SER A 73 24.28 15.95 4.76
N GLY A 74 23.24 16.70 4.39
CA GLY A 74 22.98 17.15 3.02
C GLY A 74 21.87 16.39 2.31
N GLN A 75 21.77 16.58 0.99
CA GLN A 75 20.81 15.89 0.12
C GLN A 75 21.25 14.44 -0.08
N ARG A 76 20.31 13.50 0.12
CA ARG A 76 20.56 12.07 -0.04
C ARG A 76 19.51 11.45 -0.95
N PRO A 77 19.89 10.62 -1.93
CA PRO A 77 18.94 9.90 -2.76
C PRO A 77 18.30 8.75 -1.98
N LEU A 78 17.07 8.42 -2.33
CA LEU A 78 16.41 7.18 -1.93
C LEU A 78 16.85 6.04 -2.87
N VAL A 79 17.08 4.84 -2.34
CA VAL A 79 17.35 3.63 -3.12
C VAL A 79 16.37 2.55 -2.69
N LEU A 80 15.68 1.95 -3.66
CA LEU A 80 14.73 0.87 -3.45
C LEU A 80 15.43 -0.48 -3.68
N GLU A 81 15.57 -1.26 -2.62
CA GLU A 81 16.09 -2.64 -2.66
C GLU A 81 14.92 -3.63 -2.69
N ARG A 82 15.01 -4.67 -3.52
CA ARG A 82 13.96 -5.68 -3.71
C ARG A 82 14.31 -6.96 -2.97
N TYR A 83 13.34 -7.49 -2.24
CA TYR A 83 13.42 -8.79 -1.55
C TYR A 83 12.20 -9.63 -1.93
N ASP A 84 12.42 -10.73 -2.65
CA ASP A 84 11.34 -11.64 -3.04
C ASP A 84 10.89 -12.50 -1.86
N ASN A 85 9.65 -12.37 -1.46
CA ASN A 85 9.05 -13.18 -0.39
C ASN A 85 8.21 -14.36 -0.92
N LYS A 86 8.12 -14.55 -2.23
CA LYS A 86 7.35 -15.62 -2.87
C LYS A 86 5.89 -15.74 -2.39
N GLY A 87 5.37 -14.69 -1.75
CA GLY A 87 4.06 -14.68 -1.11
C GLY A 87 3.98 -15.49 0.20
N GLN A 88 5.12 -15.81 0.83
CA GLN A 88 5.20 -16.65 2.03
C GLN A 88 5.65 -15.85 3.25
N VAL A 89 5.10 -16.17 4.41
CA VAL A 89 5.43 -15.52 5.69
C VAL A 89 6.89 -15.76 6.08
N GLU A 90 7.35 -16.99 6.01
CA GLU A 90 8.72 -17.39 6.40
C GLU A 90 9.78 -16.71 5.54
N GLU A 91 9.55 -16.63 4.23
CA GLU A 91 10.43 -15.92 3.30
C GLU A 91 10.44 -14.41 3.60
N SER A 92 9.27 -13.84 3.96
CA SER A 92 9.18 -12.43 4.36
C SER A 92 9.97 -12.12 5.63
N LEU A 93 9.96 -13.02 6.62
CA LEU A 93 10.76 -12.88 7.84
C LEU A 93 12.26 -13.02 7.56
N SER A 94 12.64 -13.87 6.61
CA SER A 94 14.03 -14.00 6.15
C SER A 94 14.48 -12.75 5.40
N ALA A 95 13.64 -12.23 4.50
CA ALA A 95 13.86 -10.99 3.78
C ALA A 95 13.99 -9.78 4.73
N LEU A 96 13.17 -9.71 5.79
CA LEU A 96 13.29 -8.67 6.81
C LEU A 96 14.68 -8.66 7.47
N ARG A 97 15.17 -9.83 7.88
CA ARG A 97 16.51 -9.95 8.48
C ARG A 97 17.59 -9.48 7.50
N ALA A 98 17.55 -9.96 6.27
CA ALA A 98 18.51 -9.55 5.22
C ALA A 98 18.45 -8.03 4.95
N ALA A 99 17.27 -7.43 4.92
CA ALA A 99 17.08 -5.99 4.74
C ALA A 99 17.71 -5.19 5.91
N ILE A 100 17.47 -5.61 7.14
CA ILE A 100 18.07 -4.98 8.34
C ILE A 100 19.59 -5.08 8.31
N ASP A 101 20.11 -6.25 7.95
CA ASP A 101 21.57 -6.49 7.87
C ASP A 101 22.22 -5.70 6.72
N SER A 102 21.49 -5.42 5.63
CA SER A 102 21.95 -4.51 4.57
C SER A 102 21.99 -3.04 5.00
N GLY A 103 21.42 -2.70 6.15
CA GLY A 103 21.34 -1.34 6.69
C GLY A 103 20.06 -0.59 6.31
N ALA A 104 19.04 -1.24 5.77
CA ALA A 104 17.74 -0.60 5.55
C ALA A 104 17.11 -0.18 6.89
N ARG A 105 16.49 0.99 6.91
CA ARG A 105 15.75 1.51 8.08
C ARG A 105 14.25 1.62 7.82
N VAL A 106 13.82 1.44 6.57
CA VAL A 106 12.42 1.49 6.16
C VAL A 106 12.10 0.22 5.39
N ILE A 107 11.12 -0.51 5.87
CA ILE A 107 10.59 -1.72 5.28
C ILE A 107 9.25 -1.39 4.63
N LEU A 108 9.05 -1.80 3.40
CA LEU A 108 7.83 -1.62 2.62
C LEU A 108 7.22 -2.98 2.32
N GLN A 109 5.95 -3.17 2.64
CA GLN A 109 5.19 -4.36 2.25
C GLN A 109 3.68 -4.04 2.34
N GLY A 110 2.83 -4.73 1.57
CA GLY A 110 1.40 -4.47 1.62
C GLY A 110 0.53 -5.56 0.96
N ASN A 111 1.08 -6.47 0.19
CA ASN A 111 0.29 -7.52 -0.47
C ASN A 111 0.16 -8.76 0.43
N SER A 112 -0.62 -8.77 1.39
CA SER A 112 -1.03 -9.85 2.28
C SER A 112 -1.04 -9.40 3.73
N SER A 113 -2.21 -9.45 4.33
CA SER A 113 -2.37 -9.16 5.77
C SER A 113 -1.69 -10.20 6.65
N ALA A 114 -1.59 -11.46 6.20
CA ALA A 114 -0.85 -12.49 6.95
C ALA A 114 0.65 -12.16 7.03
N VAL A 115 1.25 -11.73 5.93
CA VAL A 115 2.66 -11.28 5.89
C VAL A 115 2.82 -10.01 6.74
N ALA A 116 1.93 -9.03 6.59
CA ALA A 116 2.00 -7.78 7.35
C ALA A 116 1.92 -8.01 8.86
N ALA A 117 1.04 -8.90 9.34
CA ALA A 117 0.95 -9.27 10.75
C ALA A 117 2.27 -9.83 11.29
N ALA A 118 2.87 -10.76 10.54
CA ALA A 118 4.15 -11.35 10.92
C ALA A 118 5.29 -10.33 10.93
N LEU A 119 5.31 -9.41 9.96
CA LEU A 119 6.30 -8.33 9.91
C LEU A 119 6.12 -7.32 11.04
N ILE A 120 4.89 -6.94 11.40
CA ILE A 120 4.61 -6.05 12.54
C ILE A 120 5.17 -6.65 13.83
N ASP A 121 4.88 -7.94 14.11
CA ASP A 121 5.40 -8.63 15.28
C ASP A 121 6.94 -8.72 15.28
N ALA A 122 7.52 -9.09 14.13
CA ALA A 122 8.97 -9.23 13.99
C ALA A 122 9.69 -7.86 14.13
N VAL A 123 9.16 -6.79 13.58
CA VAL A 123 9.69 -5.42 13.72
C VAL A 123 9.60 -4.96 15.18
N ASN A 124 8.47 -5.19 15.87
CA ASN A 124 8.33 -4.85 17.27
C ASN A 124 9.41 -5.54 18.12
N LYS A 125 9.56 -6.86 17.94
CA LYS A 125 10.57 -7.66 18.65
C LYS A 125 12.00 -7.25 18.32
N HIS A 126 12.28 -6.93 17.05
CA HIS A 126 13.60 -6.45 16.63
C HIS A 126 13.91 -5.09 17.26
N ASN A 127 13.03 -4.11 17.14
CA ASN A 127 13.23 -2.75 17.62
C ASN A 127 13.36 -2.69 19.17
N GLN A 128 12.76 -3.63 19.87
CA GLN A 128 12.93 -3.76 21.33
C GLN A 128 14.30 -4.34 21.68
N ARG A 129 14.78 -5.33 20.92
CA ARG A 129 16.07 -6.03 21.19
C ARG A 129 17.28 -5.24 20.73
N ASP A 130 17.15 -4.48 19.66
CA ASP A 130 18.24 -3.72 19.03
C ASP A 130 17.83 -2.26 18.77
N PRO A 131 17.84 -1.42 19.83
CA PRO A 131 17.42 -0.02 19.70
C PRO A 131 18.31 0.82 18.78
N GLN A 132 19.51 0.36 18.44
CA GLN A 132 20.43 1.07 17.54
C GLN A 132 20.18 0.75 16.05
N ARG A 133 19.51 -0.36 15.76
CA ARG A 133 19.16 -0.78 14.40
C ARG A 133 17.66 -0.85 14.16
N GLN A 134 16.89 0.01 14.80
CA GLN A 134 15.45 0.08 14.62
C GLN A 134 15.06 0.28 13.16
N VAL A 135 13.88 -0.19 12.80
CA VAL A 135 13.29 -0.03 11.47
C VAL A 135 11.83 0.42 11.55
N LEU A 136 11.35 1.12 10.53
CA LEU A 136 9.93 1.42 10.32
C LEU A 136 9.34 0.43 9.32
N PHE A 137 8.09 0.08 9.53
CA PHE A 137 7.32 -0.68 8.56
C PHE A 137 6.20 0.19 7.97
N LEU A 138 6.28 0.50 6.69
CA LEU A 138 5.28 1.24 5.96
C LEU A 138 4.47 0.28 5.09
N ASN A 139 3.20 0.13 5.44
CA ASN A 139 2.23 -0.74 4.81
C ASN A 139 1.45 0.06 3.76
N TYR A 140 1.60 -0.31 2.49
CA TYR A 140 0.92 0.38 1.39
C TYR A 140 -0.42 -0.24 0.98
N SER A 141 -0.83 -1.42 1.52
CA SER A 141 -2.05 -2.08 1.04
C SER A 141 -2.68 -3.13 1.97
N ALA A 142 -1.94 -3.77 2.90
CA ALA A 142 -2.50 -4.80 3.77
C ALA A 142 -3.64 -4.24 4.63
N GLY A 143 -4.86 -4.67 4.33
CA GLY A 143 -6.10 -4.01 4.73
C GLY A 143 -6.80 -4.63 5.95
N ASP A 144 -6.15 -5.48 6.74
CA ASP A 144 -6.75 -5.99 7.98
C ASP A 144 -6.94 -4.83 8.98
N PRO A 145 -8.16 -4.59 9.49
CA PRO A 145 -8.44 -3.51 10.43
C PRO A 145 -7.65 -3.60 11.74
N ALA A 146 -7.27 -4.81 12.16
CA ALA A 146 -6.55 -5.02 13.42
C ALA A 146 -5.25 -4.21 13.51
N PHE A 147 -4.57 -3.96 12.40
CA PHE A 147 -3.26 -3.29 12.38
C PHE A 147 -3.30 -1.80 12.77
N THR A 148 -4.46 -1.19 12.80
CA THR A 148 -4.70 0.17 13.31
C THR A 148 -5.79 0.17 14.39
N ASN A 149 -6.01 -1.00 15.02
CA ASN A 149 -6.84 -1.22 16.18
C ASN A 149 -6.04 -2.03 17.22
N ASP A 150 -6.51 -3.20 17.63
CA ASP A 150 -5.96 -3.96 18.75
C ASP A 150 -4.52 -4.47 18.52
N ALA A 151 -4.09 -4.64 17.25
CA ALA A 151 -2.74 -5.02 16.86
C ALA A 151 -1.89 -3.83 16.35
N CYS A 152 -2.24 -2.61 16.72
CA CYS A 152 -1.48 -1.44 16.32
C CYS A 152 -0.06 -1.40 16.90
N SER A 153 0.86 -0.79 16.18
CA SER A 153 2.26 -0.69 16.57
C SER A 153 2.80 0.70 16.24
N TYR A 154 3.61 1.26 17.14
CA TYR A 154 4.31 2.54 16.92
C TYR A 154 5.21 2.50 15.67
N TRP A 155 5.73 1.34 15.30
CA TRP A 155 6.64 1.18 14.18
C TRP A 155 5.97 0.89 12.84
N HIS A 156 4.63 0.75 12.84
CA HIS A 156 3.83 0.45 11.66
C HIS A 156 2.97 1.65 11.25
N PHE A 157 3.03 2.03 9.98
CA PHE A 157 2.24 3.11 9.37
C PHE A 157 1.51 2.55 8.16
N ARG A 158 0.17 2.68 8.11
CA ARG A 158 -0.62 2.20 6.99
C ARG A 158 -1.09 3.35 6.10
N PHE A 159 -0.80 3.24 4.80
CA PHE A 159 -1.13 4.25 3.80
C PHE A 159 -2.34 3.90 2.92
N ASP A 160 -2.94 2.73 3.09
CA ASP A 160 -4.19 2.35 2.42
C ASP A 160 -5.36 2.30 3.40
N ALA A 161 -6.57 2.43 2.87
CA ALA A 161 -7.79 2.18 3.63
C ALA A 161 -7.91 0.69 3.99
N HIS A 162 -8.27 0.38 5.22
CA HIS A 162 -8.58 -0.99 5.61
C HIS A 162 -9.97 -1.43 5.15
N SER A 163 -10.28 -2.73 5.30
CA SER A 163 -11.54 -3.32 4.80
C SER A 163 -12.78 -2.56 5.24
N ASP A 164 -12.85 -2.14 6.51
CA ASP A 164 -14.04 -1.51 7.06
C ASP A 164 -14.27 -0.11 6.47
N MET A 165 -13.19 0.66 6.22
CA MET A 165 -13.24 1.94 5.49
C MET A 165 -13.74 1.74 4.06
N ARG A 166 -13.26 0.68 3.37
CA ARG A 166 -13.66 0.36 2.00
C ARG A 166 -15.12 -0.09 1.93
N ILE A 167 -15.58 -0.90 2.88
CA ILE A 167 -17.01 -1.28 2.99
C ILE A 167 -17.85 -0.01 3.24
N THR A 168 -17.43 0.87 4.15
CA THR A 168 -18.13 2.14 4.40
C THR A 168 -18.29 2.98 3.14
N ALA A 169 -17.23 3.04 2.31
CA ALA A 169 -17.28 3.74 1.03
C ALA A 169 -18.23 3.06 0.02
N LEU A 170 -18.20 1.74 -0.11
CA LEU A 170 -19.12 1.00 -0.98
C LEU A 170 -20.58 1.12 -0.52
N MET A 171 -20.82 1.16 0.78
CA MET A 171 -22.17 1.34 1.33
C MET A 171 -22.79 2.68 0.92
N GLN A 172 -21.99 3.73 0.62
CA GLN A 172 -22.53 4.99 0.09
C GLN A 172 -23.22 4.80 -1.28
N VAL A 173 -22.84 3.77 -2.04
CA VAL A 173 -23.47 3.44 -3.35
C VAL A 173 -24.51 2.33 -3.17
N ILE A 174 -24.21 1.32 -2.36
CA ILE A 174 -25.14 0.19 -2.10
C ILE A 174 -26.47 0.67 -1.51
N LYS A 175 -26.43 1.66 -0.61
CA LYS A 175 -27.66 2.19 0.02
C LYS A 175 -28.57 2.95 -0.97
N GLU A 176 -28.06 3.43 -2.08
CA GLU A 176 -28.79 4.13 -3.13
C GLU A 176 -29.38 3.16 -4.18
N ASP A 177 -28.94 1.90 -4.17
CA ASP A 177 -29.44 0.88 -5.09
C ASP A 177 -30.76 0.28 -4.59
N ALA A 178 -31.87 0.93 -4.93
CA ALA A 178 -33.21 0.53 -4.48
C ALA A 178 -33.63 -0.87 -4.98
N GLU A 179 -33.10 -1.28 -6.14
CA GLU A 179 -33.40 -2.57 -6.77
C GLU A 179 -32.67 -3.75 -6.10
N LEU A 180 -31.60 -3.49 -5.36
CA LEU A 180 -30.85 -4.52 -4.66
C LEU A 180 -31.62 -5.03 -3.45
N LYS A 181 -31.96 -6.34 -3.47
CA LYS A 181 -32.63 -7.04 -2.37
C LYS A 181 -31.90 -8.30 -1.92
N ARG A 182 -31.00 -8.84 -2.73
CA ARG A 182 -30.26 -10.07 -2.43
C ARG A 182 -28.79 -9.92 -2.81
N ILE A 183 -27.91 -10.15 -1.85
CA ILE A 183 -26.47 -10.05 -2.03
C ILE A 183 -25.74 -11.31 -1.55
N TYR A 184 -24.72 -11.72 -2.26
CA TYR A 184 -23.83 -12.82 -1.90
C TYR A 184 -22.48 -12.27 -1.44
N LEU A 185 -21.93 -12.79 -0.36
CA LEU A 185 -20.63 -12.41 0.15
C LEU A 185 -19.61 -13.51 -0.14
N ILE A 186 -18.47 -13.18 -0.75
CA ILE A 186 -17.38 -14.14 -0.98
C ILE A 186 -16.03 -13.48 -0.73
N GLY A 187 -15.13 -14.22 -0.07
CA GLY A 187 -13.81 -13.73 0.28
C GLY A 187 -12.75 -14.81 0.30
N GLN A 188 -11.51 -14.37 0.34
CA GLN A 188 -10.33 -15.20 0.55
C GLN A 188 -10.25 -15.62 2.01
N ASP A 189 -9.92 -16.90 2.30
CA ASP A 189 -9.89 -17.47 3.65
C ASP A 189 -8.62 -17.09 4.41
N TYR A 190 -8.60 -15.87 4.95
CA TYR A 190 -7.61 -15.34 5.88
C TYR A 190 -8.16 -14.07 6.57
N SER A 191 -7.41 -13.49 7.51
CA SER A 191 -7.90 -12.41 8.40
C SER A 191 -8.59 -11.25 7.66
N PHE A 192 -8.03 -10.81 6.53
CA PHE A 192 -8.62 -9.75 5.71
C PHE A 192 -9.96 -10.17 5.09
N GLY A 193 -10.07 -11.35 4.49
CA GLY A 193 -11.33 -11.82 3.90
C GLY A 193 -12.43 -12.00 4.95
N HIS A 194 -12.09 -12.56 6.12
CA HIS A 194 -12.99 -12.62 7.25
C HIS A 194 -13.47 -11.24 7.71
N ALA A 195 -12.57 -10.24 7.74
CA ALA A 195 -12.93 -8.87 8.09
C ALA A 195 -13.92 -8.27 7.07
N VAL A 196 -13.69 -8.49 5.77
CA VAL A 196 -14.58 -8.01 4.69
C VAL A 196 -15.98 -8.58 4.86
N LEU A 197 -16.11 -9.90 5.05
CA LEU A 197 -17.42 -10.54 5.19
C LEU A 197 -18.14 -10.09 6.47
N ARG A 198 -17.43 -10.04 7.60
CA ARG A 198 -17.97 -9.58 8.88
C ARG A 198 -18.49 -8.15 8.78
N GLU A 199 -17.69 -7.23 8.27
CA GLU A 199 -18.06 -5.83 8.17
C GLU A 199 -19.16 -5.60 7.12
N GLY A 200 -19.10 -6.30 5.99
CA GLY A 200 -20.15 -6.29 4.98
C GLY A 200 -21.51 -6.65 5.57
N LYS A 201 -21.60 -7.76 6.32
CA LYS A 201 -22.81 -8.18 7.02
C LYS A 201 -23.27 -7.13 8.04
N ARG A 202 -22.35 -6.62 8.85
CA ARG A 202 -22.67 -5.65 9.89
C ARG A 202 -23.28 -4.38 9.30
N GLN A 203 -22.67 -3.84 8.24
CA GLN A 203 -23.16 -2.60 7.62
C GLN A 203 -24.44 -2.80 6.82
N LEU A 204 -24.59 -3.93 6.13
CA LEU A 204 -25.85 -4.27 5.46
C LEU A 204 -27.00 -4.36 6.48
N ALA A 205 -26.82 -5.08 7.57
CA ALA A 205 -27.83 -5.19 8.62
C ALA A 205 -28.23 -3.83 9.21
N GLY A 206 -27.27 -2.90 9.36
CA GLY A 206 -27.53 -1.58 9.94
C GLY A 206 -28.08 -0.54 8.96
N GLN A 207 -27.72 -0.61 7.68
CA GLN A 207 -28.04 0.44 6.70
C GLN A 207 -29.00 0.00 5.59
N ARG A 208 -29.08 -1.30 5.32
CA ARG A 208 -29.94 -1.92 4.31
C ARG A 208 -30.55 -3.23 4.83
N PRO A 209 -31.32 -3.19 5.93
CA PRO A 209 -31.94 -4.39 6.49
C PRO A 209 -32.95 -5.07 5.53
N ASP A 210 -33.35 -4.38 4.46
CA ASP A 210 -34.16 -4.88 3.36
C ASP A 210 -33.37 -5.73 2.35
N VAL A 211 -32.03 -5.78 2.44
CA VAL A 211 -31.16 -6.57 1.57
C VAL A 211 -30.75 -7.86 2.29
N ALA A 212 -31.26 -9.00 1.80
CA ALA A 212 -30.92 -10.30 2.34
C ALA A 212 -29.52 -10.76 1.89
N VAL A 213 -28.69 -11.20 2.83
CA VAL A 213 -27.45 -11.95 2.52
C VAL A 213 -27.88 -13.39 2.20
N VAL A 214 -27.86 -13.75 0.91
CA VAL A 214 -28.36 -15.05 0.42
C VAL A 214 -27.30 -16.12 0.32
N GLY A 215 -26.06 -15.79 0.66
CA GLY A 215 -24.94 -16.73 0.78
C GLY A 215 -23.68 -16.05 1.24
N GLU A 216 -22.83 -16.84 1.87
CA GLU A 216 -21.51 -16.43 2.37
C GLU A 216 -20.51 -17.56 2.16
N GLU A 217 -19.36 -17.27 1.60
CA GLU A 217 -18.35 -18.28 1.34
C GLU A 217 -16.94 -17.73 1.42
N LEU A 218 -16.00 -18.54 1.90
CA LEU A 218 -14.57 -18.28 1.89
C LEU A 218 -13.88 -19.34 1.03
N HIS A 219 -12.78 -18.95 0.37
CA HIS A 219 -12.00 -19.84 -0.46
C HIS A 219 -10.49 -19.67 -0.21
N PRO A 220 -9.66 -20.71 -0.44
CA PRO A 220 -8.21 -20.64 -0.26
C PRO A 220 -7.57 -19.56 -1.13
N VAL A 221 -6.70 -18.72 -0.52
CA VAL A 221 -6.02 -17.59 -1.18
C VAL A 221 -5.06 -18.07 -2.27
N GLY A 222 -5.25 -17.64 -3.52
CA GLY A 222 -4.34 -17.89 -4.64
C GLY A 222 -4.19 -19.37 -5.06
N ARG A 223 -5.04 -20.26 -4.53
CA ARG A 223 -4.97 -21.72 -4.80
C ARG A 223 -6.10 -22.24 -5.67
N VAL A 224 -7.20 -21.52 -5.73
CA VAL A 224 -8.37 -21.90 -6.55
C VAL A 224 -8.05 -21.64 -8.02
N LYS A 225 -8.10 -22.70 -8.82
CA LYS A 225 -7.84 -22.64 -10.28
C LYS A 225 -9.14 -22.53 -11.07
N ASP A 226 -10.23 -23.03 -10.52
CA ASP A 226 -11.55 -23.01 -11.13
C ASP A 226 -12.59 -22.43 -10.14
N PHE A 227 -13.15 -21.29 -10.51
CA PHE A 227 -14.20 -20.61 -9.74
C PHE A 227 -15.62 -20.97 -10.20
N LEU A 228 -15.80 -21.86 -11.20
CA LEU A 228 -17.15 -22.27 -11.65
C LEU A 228 -18.05 -22.80 -10.53
N PRO A 229 -17.58 -23.64 -9.57
CA PRO A 229 -18.41 -24.09 -8.46
C PRO A 229 -18.94 -22.94 -7.60
N TYR A 230 -18.10 -21.95 -7.31
CA TYR A 230 -18.49 -20.76 -6.56
C TYR A 230 -19.48 -19.89 -7.34
N ALA A 231 -19.20 -19.63 -8.61
CA ALA A 231 -20.06 -18.85 -9.49
C ALA A 231 -21.43 -19.51 -9.67
N THR A 232 -21.48 -20.84 -9.77
CA THR A 232 -22.74 -21.61 -9.85
C THR A 232 -23.59 -21.46 -8.59
N LYS A 233 -22.97 -21.52 -7.41
CA LYS A 233 -23.65 -21.27 -6.12
C LYS A 233 -24.19 -19.83 -6.04
N ILE A 234 -23.37 -18.83 -6.43
CA ILE A 234 -23.79 -17.43 -6.48
C ILE A 234 -25.04 -17.28 -7.36
N LYS A 235 -25.02 -17.83 -8.57
CA LYS A 235 -26.14 -17.74 -9.48
C LYS A 235 -27.38 -18.48 -8.93
N ALA A 236 -27.19 -19.68 -8.40
CA ALA A 236 -28.29 -20.51 -7.84
C ALA A 236 -28.95 -19.87 -6.60
N SER A 237 -28.20 -19.06 -5.82
CA SER A 237 -28.76 -18.34 -4.67
C SER A 237 -29.75 -17.24 -5.06
N GLY A 238 -29.82 -16.87 -6.33
CA GLY A 238 -30.59 -15.75 -6.83
C GLY A 238 -30.07 -14.40 -6.40
N ALA A 239 -28.81 -14.30 -6.03
CA ALA A 239 -28.16 -13.03 -5.71
C ALA A 239 -28.27 -12.05 -6.88
N GLN A 240 -28.49 -10.77 -6.57
CA GLN A 240 -28.48 -9.66 -7.52
C GLN A 240 -27.14 -8.93 -7.53
N ALA A 241 -26.34 -9.15 -6.48
CA ALA A 241 -24.99 -8.63 -6.39
C ALA A 241 -24.07 -9.56 -5.60
N VAL A 242 -22.78 -9.39 -5.83
CA VAL A 242 -21.68 -10.00 -5.06
C VAL A 242 -20.90 -8.87 -4.38
N LEU A 243 -20.60 -9.01 -3.09
CA LEU A 243 -19.64 -8.18 -2.38
C LEU A 243 -18.40 -8.99 -2.10
N THR A 244 -17.25 -8.49 -2.52
CA THR A 244 -15.98 -9.20 -2.36
C THR A 244 -14.79 -8.27 -2.16
N GLY A 245 -13.87 -8.68 -1.28
CA GLY A 245 -12.53 -8.11 -1.14
C GLY A 245 -11.46 -8.90 -1.90
N ASN A 246 -11.82 -9.86 -2.73
CA ASN A 246 -10.86 -10.65 -3.50
C ASN A 246 -9.90 -9.76 -4.30
N TRP A 247 -8.64 -10.16 -4.37
CA TRP A 247 -7.58 -9.47 -5.11
C TRP A 247 -6.75 -10.46 -5.92
N GLY A 248 -5.96 -9.94 -6.85
CA GLY A 248 -5.15 -10.75 -7.76
C GLY A 248 -6.02 -11.66 -8.65
N ASN A 249 -5.48 -12.81 -9.02
CA ASN A 249 -6.16 -13.76 -9.90
C ASN A 249 -7.49 -14.30 -9.33
N ASP A 250 -7.64 -14.34 -7.99
CA ASP A 250 -8.87 -14.84 -7.38
C ASP A 250 -10.08 -13.97 -7.74
N LEU A 251 -9.91 -12.64 -7.82
CA LEU A 251 -10.97 -11.75 -8.30
C LEU A 251 -11.26 -11.98 -9.79
N THR A 252 -10.23 -11.97 -10.61
CA THR A 252 -10.36 -12.09 -12.07
C THR A 252 -11.03 -13.40 -12.47
N LEU A 253 -10.62 -14.51 -11.85
CA LEU A 253 -11.21 -15.83 -12.11
C LEU A 253 -12.65 -15.92 -11.61
N LEU A 254 -12.99 -15.34 -10.45
CA LEU A 254 -14.35 -15.30 -9.93
C LEU A 254 -15.29 -14.56 -10.88
N VAL A 255 -14.93 -13.35 -11.30
CA VAL A 255 -15.81 -12.54 -12.19
C VAL A 255 -15.94 -13.20 -13.56
N LYS A 256 -14.85 -13.79 -14.09
CA LYS A 256 -14.92 -14.56 -15.34
C LYS A 256 -15.86 -15.76 -15.21
N ALA A 257 -15.71 -16.56 -14.17
CA ALA A 257 -16.57 -17.71 -13.94
C ALA A 257 -18.05 -17.32 -13.75
N ALA A 258 -18.32 -16.21 -13.05
CA ALA A 258 -19.67 -15.70 -12.88
C ALA A 258 -20.30 -15.29 -14.23
N ARG A 259 -19.54 -14.63 -15.10
CA ARG A 259 -19.97 -14.35 -16.48
C ARG A 259 -20.27 -15.65 -17.25
N ASP A 260 -19.36 -16.63 -17.19
CA ASP A 260 -19.44 -17.87 -17.95
C ASP A 260 -20.67 -18.71 -17.54
N VAL A 261 -21.11 -18.64 -16.28
CA VAL A 261 -22.39 -19.23 -15.84
C VAL A 261 -23.60 -18.32 -16.13
N GLY A 262 -23.41 -17.14 -16.70
CA GLY A 262 -24.49 -16.18 -16.99
C GLY A 262 -25.05 -15.51 -15.74
N PHE A 263 -24.21 -15.13 -14.78
CA PHE A 263 -24.60 -14.27 -13.67
C PHE A 263 -24.64 -12.81 -14.16
N GLU A 264 -25.82 -12.19 -14.04
CA GLU A 264 -26.08 -10.82 -14.54
C GLU A 264 -26.02 -9.74 -13.44
N GLY A 265 -25.73 -10.13 -12.19
CA GLY A 265 -25.70 -9.22 -11.04
C GLY A 265 -24.48 -8.31 -11.00
N ARG A 266 -24.50 -7.34 -10.09
CA ARG A 266 -23.40 -6.42 -9.83
C ARG A 266 -22.31 -7.05 -8.99
N PHE A 267 -21.08 -6.56 -9.18
CA PHE A 267 -19.95 -6.86 -8.31
C PHE A 267 -19.51 -5.59 -7.58
N TYR A 268 -19.67 -5.54 -6.27
CA TYR A 268 -19.10 -4.53 -5.39
C TYR A 268 -17.75 -5.05 -4.92
N THR A 269 -16.67 -4.41 -5.37
CA THR A 269 -15.31 -4.92 -5.25
C THR A 269 -14.36 -3.92 -4.62
N PHE A 270 -13.29 -4.42 -4.02
CA PHE A 270 -12.18 -3.56 -3.62
C PHE A 270 -11.15 -3.36 -4.74
N TYR A 271 -11.07 -4.30 -5.67
CA TYR A 271 -10.00 -4.36 -6.66
C TYR A 271 -10.52 -4.66 -8.08
N GLY A 272 -11.76 -4.31 -8.39
CA GLY A 272 -12.30 -4.47 -9.74
C GLY A 272 -11.57 -3.67 -10.82
N ASN A 273 -10.84 -2.63 -10.40
CA ASN A 273 -9.95 -1.81 -11.24
C ASN A 273 -8.49 -2.30 -11.23
N ALA A 274 -8.19 -3.44 -10.59
CA ALA A 274 -6.83 -3.95 -10.46
C ALA A 274 -6.28 -4.49 -11.78
N LEU A 275 -4.95 -4.64 -11.82
CA LEU A 275 -4.19 -5.13 -12.97
C LEU A 275 -4.80 -6.42 -13.56
N GLY A 276 -5.12 -6.41 -14.84
CA GLY A 276 -5.73 -7.51 -15.57
C GLY A 276 -7.23 -7.68 -15.37
N ALA A 277 -7.85 -7.08 -14.37
CA ALA A 277 -9.27 -7.27 -14.07
C ALA A 277 -10.19 -6.66 -15.14
N PRO A 278 -10.04 -5.40 -15.55
CA PRO A 278 -10.92 -4.81 -16.57
C PRO A 278 -10.85 -5.53 -17.92
N ALA A 279 -9.65 -5.91 -18.37
CA ALA A 279 -9.47 -6.66 -19.61
C ALA A 279 -10.11 -8.05 -19.56
N ALA A 280 -9.98 -8.77 -18.43
CA ALA A 280 -10.55 -10.10 -18.28
C ALA A 280 -12.10 -10.09 -18.11
N ILE A 281 -12.63 -9.04 -17.51
CA ILE A 281 -14.07 -8.84 -17.30
C ILE A 281 -14.75 -8.48 -18.63
N GLY A 282 -14.17 -7.57 -19.40
CA GLY A 282 -14.67 -7.12 -20.69
C GLY A 282 -16.04 -6.44 -20.62
N ASP A 283 -16.81 -6.50 -21.71
CA ASP A 283 -18.13 -5.87 -21.85
C ASP A 283 -19.12 -6.28 -20.75
N ALA A 284 -18.99 -7.49 -20.20
CA ALA A 284 -19.88 -7.98 -19.13
C ALA A 284 -19.79 -7.14 -17.83
N GLY A 285 -18.71 -6.38 -17.63
CA GLY A 285 -18.53 -5.54 -16.46
C GLY A 285 -19.11 -4.14 -16.57
N ILE A 286 -19.49 -3.72 -17.77
CA ILE A 286 -20.02 -2.37 -18.03
C ILE A 286 -21.28 -2.12 -17.20
N GLY A 287 -21.26 -1.07 -16.37
CA GLY A 287 -22.34 -0.73 -15.45
C GLY A 287 -22.52 -1.69 -14.28
N LYS A 288 -21.80 -2.83 -14.22
CA LYS A 288 -21.97 -3.88 -13.22
C LYS A 288 -20.82 -4.01 -12.23
N VAL A 289 -19.59 -3.78 -12.66
CA VAL A 289 -18.43 -3.83 -11.74
C VAL A 289 -18.22 -2.48 -11.10
N VAL A 290 -18.40 -2.44 -9.79
CA VAL A 290 -18.18 -1.27 -8.92
C VAL A 290 -16.91 -1.50 -8.13
N ALA A 291 -15.97 -0.56 -8.18
CA ALA A 291 -14.70 -0.65 -7.46
C ALA A 291 -14.53 0.54 -6.53
N VAL A 292 -14.07 0.27 -5.30
CA VAL A 292 -13.59 1.31 -4.38
C VAL A 292 -12.07 1.37 -4.40
N ALA A 293 -11.51 2.55 -4.59
CA ALA A 293 -10.07 2.78 -4.68
C ALA A 293 -9.65 4.03 -3.91
N ASP A 294 -8.36 4.14 -3.65
CA ASP A 294 -7.72 5.38 -3.15
C ASP A 294 -7.67 6.46 -4.23
N TRP A 295 -7.69 6.07 -5.49
CA TRP A 295 -7.70 6.93 -6.67
C TRP A 295 -8.06 6.10 -7.93
N LEU A 296 -8.61 6.77 -8.93
CA LEU A 296 -8.89 6.21 -10.26
C LEU A 296 -8.40 7.19 -11.34
N PRO A 297 -7.93 6.70 -12.51
CA PRO A 297 -7.44 7.55 -13.60
C PRO A 297 -8.44 8.64 -14.06
N ASN A 298 -9.72 8.35 -13.93
CA ASN A 298 -10.82 9.23 -14.35
C ASN A 298 -11.38 10.12 -13.21
N VAL A 299 -10.61 10.34 -12.14
CA VAL A 299 -10.93 11.41 -11.18
C VAL A 299 -10.93 12.74 -11.95
N PRO A 300 -12.04 13.51 -11.90
CA PRO A 300 -12.28 14.61 -12.86
C PRO A 300 -11.55 15.90 -12.45
N THR A 301 -10.22 15.85 -12.34
CA THR A 301 -9.37 17.02 -12.09
C THR A 301 -8.21 17.08 -13.09
N PRO A 302 -7.79 18.28 -13.51
CA PRO A 302 -6.64 18.44 -14.43
C PRO A 302 -5.35 17.84 -13.86
N GLU A 303 -5.13 17.98 -12.56
CA GLU A 303 -3.94 17.47 -11.86
C GLU A 303 -3.90 15.94 -11.90
N SER A 304 -5.05 15.28 -11.69
CA SER A 304 -5.20 13.83 -11.78
C SER A 304 -4.90 13.33 -13.19
N ALA A 305 -5.46 14.01 -14.21
CA ALA A 305 -5.24 13.67 -15.60
C ALA A 305 -3.77 13.85 -16.01
N ALA A 306 -3.12 14.94 -15.59
CA ALA A 306 -1.71 15.20 -15.86
C ALA A 306 -0.80 14.14 -15.19
N PHE A 307 -1.12 13.78 -13.96
CA PHE A 307 -0.41 12.73 -13.21
C PHE A 307 -0.48 11.38 -13.95
N TYR A 308 -1.68 10.97 -14.38
CA TYR A 308 -1.84 9.70 -15.08
C TYR A 308 -1.13 9.69 -16.44
N LYS A 309 -1.17 10.79 -17.19
CA LYS A 309 -0.41 10.92 -18.44
C LYS A 309 1.09 10.76 -18.20
N SER A 310 1.65 11.38 -17.16
CA SER A 310 3.08 11.25 -16.85
C SER A 310 3.46 9.82 -16.39
N PHE A 311 2.53 9.09 -15.78
CA PHE A 311 2.73 7.66 -15.51
C PHE A 311 2.81 6.84 -16.79
N ARG A 312 1.87 7.04 -17.74
CA ARG A 312 1.86 6.37 -19.04
C ARG A 312 3.07 6.72 -19.92
N GLU A 313 3.54 7.96 -19.86
CA GLU A 313 4.79 8.36 -20.54
C GLU A 313 6.00 7.61 -19.99
N ARG A 314 6.06 7.39 -18.67
CA ARG A 314 7.12 6.63 -18.03
C ARG A 314 6.99 5.13 -18.29
N PHE A 315 5.78 4.60 -18.36
CA PHE A 315 5.46 3.19 -18.57
C PHE A 315 4.48 3.03 -19.74
N PRO A 316 4.99 3.08 -20.98
CA PRO A 316 4.13 3.13 -22.17
C PRO A 316 3.51 1.78 -22.55
N LYS A 317 3.95 0.68 -21.93
CA LYS A 317 3.41 -0.65 -22.22
C LYS A 317 2.07 -0.84 -21.50
N PRO A 318 1.00 -1.29 -22.18
CA PRO A 318 -0.31 -1.48 -21.57
C PRO A 318 -0.29 -2.36 -20.30
N GLN A 319 0.48 -3.44 -20.32
CA GLN A 319 0.61 -4.33 -19.16
C GLN A 319 1.29 -3.70 -17.93
N ASP A 320 1.90 -2.54 -18.09
CA ASP A 320 2.54 -1.80 -17.00
C ASP A 320 1.63 -0.70 -16.42
N ASP A 321 0.48 -0.47 -17.07
CA ASP A 321 -0.43 0.64 -16.78
C ASP A 321 -1.35 0.33 -15.59
N TYR A 322 -0.76 0.33 -14.40
CA TYR A 322 -1.50 0.22 -13.15
C TYR A 322 -0.86 1.09 -12.08
N VAL A 323 -1.47 2.24 -11.78
CA VAL A 323 -0.94 3.21 -10.83
C VAL A 323 -1.70 3.20 -9.50
N HIS A 324 -0.94 3.29 -8.41
CA HIS A 324 -1.45 3.37 -7.04
C HIS A 324 -1.08 4.70 -6.39
N MET A 325 -2.06 5.58 -6.19
CA MET A 325 -1.84 6.89 -5.59
C MET A 325 -1.31 6.77 -4.15
N ARG A 326 -1.80 5.84 -3.36
CA ARG A 326 -1.35 5.59 -1.98
C ARG A 326 0.14 5.29 -1.86
N MET A 327 0.73 4.60 -2.85
CA MET A 327 2.17 4.33 -2.87
C MET A 327 2.97 5.58 -3.19
N GLN A 328 2.44 6.45 -4.04
CA GLN A 328 3.02 7.75 -4.35
C GLN A 328 3.00 8.66 -3.11
N LEU A 329 1.84 8.76 -2.44
CA LEU A 329 1.68 9.54 -1.21
C LEU A 329 2.54 9.00 -0.06
N LEU A 330 2.72 7.68 0.04
CA LEU A 330 3.61 7.05 1.03
C LEU A 330 5.06 7.53 0.87
N VAL A 331 5.61 7.49 -0.34
CA VAL A 331 7.00 7.89 -0.58
C VAL A 331 7.17 9.39 -0.40
N GLU A 332 6.20 10.21 -0.80
CA GLU A 332 6.20 11.66 -0.55
C GLU A 332 6.14 11.96 0.95
N ALA A 333 5.26 11.30 1.72
CA ALA A 333 5.16 11.45 3.17
C ALA A 333 6.46 11.07 3.88
N LEU A 334 7.06 9.94 3.47
CA LEU A 334 8.35 9.49 4.00
C LEU A 334 9.47 10.51 3.71
N ALA A 335 9.58 10.99 2.47
CA ALA A 335 10.59 11.97 2.08
C ALA A 335 10.44 13.27 2.88
N GLN A 336 9.20 13.76 3.03
CA GLN A 336 8.93 14.95 3.86
C GLN A 336 9.23 14.70 5.35
N ALA A 337 8.91 13.51 5.88
CA ALA A 337 9.17 13.17 7.28
C ALA A 337 10.68 13.13 7.57
N ILE A 338 11.47 12.49 6.72
CA ILE A 338 12.95 12.48 6.83
C ILE A 338 13.49 13.91 6.72
N GLY A 339 12.99 14.70 5.76
CA GLY A 339 13.39 16.09 5.56
C GLY A 339 13.11 16.99 6.77
N ARG A 340 11.94 16.83 7.42
CA ARG A 340 11.59 17.55 8.66
C ARG A 340 12.40 17.07 9.87
N ALA A 341 12.60 15.76 9.99
CA ALA A 341 13.43 15.17 11.04
C ALA A 341 14.92 15.53 10.89
N LYS A 342 15.38 15.90 9.68
CA LYS A 342 16.80 16.03 9.32
C LYS A 342 17.61 14.78 9.67
N SER A 343 16.95 13.63 9.73
CA SER A 343 17.51 12.37 10.21
C SER A 343 16.84 11.19 9.50
N VAL A 344 17.55 10.07 9.41
CA VAL A 344 17.03 8.78 8.96
C VAL A 344 16.72 7.83 10.14
N GLU A 345 16.93 8.29 11.36
CA GLU A 345 16.65 7.49 12.55
C GLU A 345 15.14 7.21 12.68
N PRO A 346 14.73 5.95 12.81
CA PRO A 346 13.33 5.54 12.75
C PRO A 346 12.43 6.26 13.75
N ARG A 347 12.88 6.52 14.97
CA ARG A 347 12.08 7.27 15.97
C ARG A 347 11.84 8.72 15.55
N ALA A 348 12.88 9.38 15.05
CA ALA A 348 12.76 10.76 14.58
C ALA A 348 11.86 10.86 13.34
N VAL A 349 11.97 9.89 12.43
CA VAL A 349 11.13 9.82 11.22
C VAL A 349 9.68 9.48 11.61
N ALA A 350 9.43 8.53 12.51
CA ALA A 350 8.09 8.19 13.00
C ALA A 350 7.35 9.39 13.58
N ALA A 351 8.02 10.18 14.43
CA ALA A 351 7.43 11.39 15.00
C ALA A 351 7.03 12.45 13.94
N GLN A 352 7.69 12.45 12.78
CA GLN A 352 7.31 13.31 11.66
C GLN A 352 6.27 12.67 10.73
N LEU A 353 6.26 11.35 10.61
CA LEU A 353 5.20 10.61 9.88
C LEU A 353 3.84 10.78 10.57
N GLU A 354 3.77 10.81 11.89
CA GLU A 354 2.54 11.09 12.64
C GLU A 354 1.93 12.47 12.29
N ARG A 355 2.75 13.39 11.76
CA ARG A 355 2.34 14.74 11.32
C ARG A 355 2.25 14.84 9.80
N ALA A 356 2.25 13.71 9.09
CA ALA A 356 2.21 13.74 7.64
C ALA A 356 0.88 14.33 7.14
N ASP A 357 1.00 15.33 6.29
CA ASP A 357 -0.08 15.96 5.53
C ASP A 357 0.49 16.18 4.12
N VAL A 358 0.03 15.38 3.17
CA VAL A 358 0.64 15.30 1.84
C VAL A 358 -0.42 15.52 0.79
N THR A 359 -0.10 16.33 -0.20
CA THR A 359 -0.93 16.53 -1.39
C THR A 359 -0.15 16.16 -2.64
N LEU A 360 -0.74 15.35 -3.50
CA LEU A 360 -0.19 14.96 -4.79
C LEU A 360 -1.31 14.81 -5.81
N ALA A 361 -1.15 15.41 -6.98
CA ALA A 361 -2.13 15.32 -8.07
C ALA A 361 -3.58 15.64 -7.64
N GLY A 362 -3.76 16.63 -6.77
CA GLY A 362 -5.06 17.00 -6.20
C GLY A 362 -5.56 16.05 -5.09
N GLN A 363 -4.87 14.95 -4.82
CA GLN A 363 -5.20 14.03 -3.72
C GLN A 363 -4.45 14.42 -2.46
N ARG A 364 -5.18 14.64 -1.37
CA ARG A 364 -4.62 14.94 -0.05
C ARG A 364 -4.86 13.79 0.91
N GLY A 365 -3.86 13.52 1.74
CA GLY A 365 -3.99 12.57 2.83
C GLY A 365 -3.19 13.00 4.05
N GLN A 366 -3.66 12.58 5.23
CA GLN A 366 -3.09 12.91 6.52
C GLN A 366 -2.92 11.64 7.36
N MET A 367 -1.82 11.55 8.11
CA MET A 367 -1.63 10.48 9.07
C MET A 367 -2.40 10.78 10.36
N ARG A 368 -3.17 9.81 10.85
CA ARG A 368 -3.81 9.88 12.17
C ARG A 368 -2.82 9.40 13.23
N PRO A 369 -2.39 10.25 14.20
CA PRO A 369 -1.33 9.90 15.14
C PRO A 369 -1.72 8.81 16.14
N GLU A 370 -3.02 8.63 16.38
CA GLU A 370 -3.53 7.71 17.41
C GLU A 370 -3.29 6.24 17.04
N ASP A 371 -3.28 5.94 15.73
CA ASP A 371 -3.20 4.55 15.25
C ASP A 371 -2.35 4.36 13.99
N HIS A 372 -1.77 5.43 13.47
CA HIS A 372 -0.98 5.44 12.24
C HIS A 372 -1.75 4.99 10.98
N GLN A 373 -3.07 5.26 10.95
CA GLN A 373 -3.88 5.11 9.75
C GLN A 373 -3.85 6.39 8.91
N PHE A 374 -3.39 6.29 7.68
CA PHE A 374 -3.45 7.40 6.73
C PHE A 374 -4.90 7.63 6.28
N GLN A 375 -5.38 8.85 6.46
CA GLN A 375 -6.72 9.29 6.13
C GLN A 375 -6.69 9.99 4.79
N GLN A 376 -7.43 9.50 3.80
CA GLN A 376 -7.48 10.04 2.45
C GLN A 376 -8.87 9.89 1.85
N THR A 377 -9.15 10.63 0.79
CA THR A 377 -10.38 10.44 0.00
C THR A 377 -10.38 9.05 -0.61
N LEU A 378 -11.53 8.38 -0.56
CA LEU A 378 -11.80 7.18 -1.33
C LEU A 378 -12.71 7.50 -2.50
N VAL A 379 -12.54 6.75 -3.59
CA VAL A 379 -13.28 6.94 -4.83
C VAL A 379 -14.01 5.65 -5.16
N VAL A 380 -15.30 5.74 -5.46
CA VAL A 380 -16.06 4.62 -6.02
C VAL A 380 -16.30 4.90 -7.50
N GLY A 381 -15.91 3.94 -8.32
CA GLY A 381 -16.10 3.98 -9.76
C GLY A 381 -16.89 2.78 -10.28
N VAL A 382 -17.56 2.98 -11.39
CA VAL A 382 -18.26 1.94 -12.14
C VAL A 382 -17.56 1.73 -13.46
N MET A 383 -17.29 0.48 -13.81
CA MET A 383 -16.62 0.11 -15.05
C MET A 383 -17.46 0.52 -16.26
N ASP A 384 -16.81 1.12 -17.25
CA ASP A 384 -17.42 1.56 -18.49
C ASP A 384 -16.42 1.55 -19.64
N LYS A 385 -16.87 1.74 -20.87
CA LYS A 385 -16.00 1.85 -22.05
C LYS A 385 -15.22 3.16 -22.05
N GLN A 386 -14.00 3.11 -22.54
CA GLN A 386 -13.25 4.33 -22.87
C GLN A 386 -14.05 5.18 -23.87
N GLY A 387 -14.07 6.49 -23.65
CA GLY A 387 -14.86 7.43 -24.44
C GLY A 387 -16.30 7.62 -23.97
N ALA A 388 -16.81 6.77 -23.07
CA ALA A 388 -18.09 7.03 -22.39
C ALA A 388 -17.98 8.29 -21.50
N PRO A 389 -19.11 8.97 -21.22
CA PRO A 389 -19.12 10.15 -20.35
C PRO A 389 -18.42 9.88 -19.01
N GLY A 390 -17.37 10.67 -18.70
CA GLY A 390 -16.57 10.52 -17.49
C GLY A 390 -15.51 9.40 -17.54
N VAL A 391 -15.21 8.82 -18.72
CA VAL A 391 -14.18 7.79 -18.93
C VAL A 391 -13.23 8.16 -20.05
N PRO A 392 -12.47 9.27 -19.95
CA PRO A 392 -11.47 9.64 -20.95
C PRO A 392 -10.30 8.66 -21.05
N PHE A 393 -10.00 7.94 -19.97
CA PHE A 393 -8.90 6.98 -19.90
C PHE A 393 -9.43 5.56 -19.66
N ASP A 394 -8.91 4.61 -20.42
CA ASP A 394 -8.95 3.20 -20.08
C ASP A 394 -7.79 2.83 -19.15
N VAL A 395 -7.72 1.58 -18.73
CA VAL A 395 -6.55 1.00 -18.06
C VAL A 395 -6.01 -0.17 -18.89
N GLU A 396 -4.69 -0.32 -18.94
CA GLU A 396 -3.98 -1.44 -19.58
C GLU A 396 -4.26 -1.58 -21.10
N GLY A 397 -4.68 -0.52 -21.79
CA GLY A 397 -5.08 -0.62 -23.20
C GLY A 397 -6.28 -1.53 -23.42
N SER A 398 -7.05 -1.81 -22.38
CA SER A 398 -8.17 -2.74 -22.41
C SER A 398 -9.41 -2.19 -23.13
N GLY A 399 -9.48 -0.89 -23.34
CA GLY A 399 -10.67 -0.18 -23.81
C GLY A 399 -11.71 0.06 -22.69
N TYR A 400 -11.41 -0.30 -21.45
CA TYR A 400 -12.29 -0.12 -20.28
C TYR A 400 -11.62 0.73 -19.20
N GLY A 401 -12.40 1.61 -18.59
CA GLY A 401 -12.01 2.42 -17.45
C GLY A 401 -13.10 2.45 -16.39
N PHE A 402 -12.94 3.31 -15.40
CA PHE A 402 -13.93 3.47 -14.34
C PHE A 402 -14.42 4.91 -14.30
N ARG A 403 -15.72 5.10 -14.51
CA ARG A 403 -16.39 6.37 -14.29
C ARG A 403 -16.57 6.59 -12.79
N VAL A 404 -16.05 7.69 -12.28
CA VAL A 404 -16.21 8.07 -10.87
C VAL A 404 -17.68 8.40 -10.58
N VAL A 405 -18.29 7.68 -9.65
CA VAL A 405 -19.69 7.89 -9.24
C VAL A 405 -19.80 8.50 -7.85
N ARG A 406 -18.77 8.33 -7.01
CA ARG A 406 -18.74 8.91 -5.67
C ARG A 406 -17.30 9.19 -5.23
N GLN A 407 -17.10 10.34 -4.61
CA GLN A 407 -15.92 10.64 -3.81
C GLN A 407 -16.33 10.71 -2.35
N ILE A 408 -15.65 9.95 -1.50
CA ILE A 408 -15.88 9.87 -0.07
C ILE A 408 -14.73 10.58 0.63
N SER A 409 -14.99 11.70 1.29
CA SER A 409 -13.95 12.44 2.00
C SER A 409 -13.25 11.58 3.05
N ALA A 410 -12.02 11.94 3.42
CA ALA A 410 -11.27 11.28 4.49
C ALA A 410 -12.10 11.17 5.78
N ALA A 411 -12.85 12.22 6.14
CA ALA A 411 -13.71 12.21 7.33
C ALA A 411 -14.89 11.24 7.23
N GLN A 412 -15.49 11.09 6.04
CA GLN A 412 -16.60 10.15 5.81
C GLN A 412 -16.12 8.69 5.75
N ALA A 413 -14.89 8.46 5.32
CA ALA A 413 -14.28 7.13 5.27
C ALA A 413 -13.62 6.72 6.61
N ALA A 414 -13.37 7.69 7.50
CA ALA A 414 -12.72 7.44 8.78
C ALA A 414 -13.55 6.50 9.66
N MET A 415 -12.87 5.54 10.26
CA MET A 415 -13.45 4.61 11.24
C MET A 415 -12.87 4.92 12.63
N PRO A 416 -13.64 4.69 13.72
CA PRO A 416 -13.08 4.72 15.07
C PRO A 416 -11.91 3.76 15.22
N THR A 417 -11.02 4.03 16.16
CA THR A 417 -9.91 3.13 16.49
C THR A 417 -9.99 2.67 17.94
N THR A 418 -9.59 1.43 18.19
CA THR A 418 -9.39 0.84 19.53
C THR A 418 -7.91 0.77 19.89
N CYS A 419 -7.02 1.33 19.05
CA CYS A 419 -5.58 1.28 19.24
C CYS A 419 -5.16 1.87 20.59
N LYS A 420 -4.36 1.11 21.32
CA LYS A 420 -3.68 1.50 22.56
C LYS A 420 -2.19 1.41 22.35
N MET A 421 -1.68 2.20 21.42
CA MET A 421 -0.29 2.16 20.99
C MET A 421 0.67 2.48 22.15
N VAL A 422 1.61 1.56 22.38
CA VAL A 422 2.74 1.80 23.31
C VAL A 422 3.82 2.56 22.56
N ARG A 423 4.09 3.78 22.99
CA ARG A 423 5.15 4.62 22.43
C ARG A 423 6.47 4.35 23.12
N PRO A 424 7.59 4.24 22.38
CA PRO A 424 8.90 4.09 23.01
C PRO A 424 9.22 5.36 23.81
N GLY A 425 9.66 5.18 25.05
CA GLY A 425 10.06 6.24 25.99
C GLY A 425 11.31 7.03 25.56
#